data_038c9f61d98284af555253ccc348d4a8
#
_entry.id   038c9f61d98284af555253ccc348d4a8
#
_cell.length_a   1.000
_cell.length_b   1.000
_cell.length_c   1.000
_cell.angle_alpha   90.00
_cell.angle_beta   90.00
_cell.angle_gamma   90.00
#
_symmetry.space_group_name_H-M   'P 1'
#
loop_
_entity.id
_entity.type
_entity.pdbx_description
1 polymer ?
#
loop_
_entity_poly.entity_id
_entity_poly.type
_entity_poly.pdbx_seq_one_letter_code
_entity_poly.pdbx_strand_id
1 'polypeptide(L)'
;MKINEFIANIPPEIISGENISISSNVFRKIFSFSQLSPNDIFYYLNFGNNYNALHIAKKEFNAKEVYGIHGRKQFLGNHEEGIQNPAINIINKKINEVDLSKATVILYWLTDINQSSDLVLKFEKELKRDARVVTLFSPLGMVLPSRVDFPFILSKHPFYYATNIREQIQAIYGKSCVDFTTSWMLAEKYVKEMEIENTYSRFTIILLSMILWINSWNLKVTCEEYIPPPVESYEGILRMFFNIDLKDMFVRRDTEKT
;
A
#
# COMPACT_ATOMS: atom_id res chain seq x y z
N MET A 1 1.08 18.54 -12.41
CA MET A 1 1.31 17.07 -12.48
C MET A 1 0.32 16.41 -11.52
N LYS A 2 -0.44 15.42 -11.96
CA LYS A 2 -1.35 14.71 -11.05
C LYS A 2 -0.53 13.81 -10.13
N ILE A 3 -1.00 13.55 -8.91
CA ILE A 3 -0.32 12.67 -7.94
C ILE A 3 0.12 11.34 -8.57
N ASN A 4 -0.69 10.79 -9.47
CA ASN A 4 -0.40 9.56 -10.19
C ASN A 4 0.78 9.69 -11.17
N GLU A 5 0.96 10.86 -11.79
CA GLU A 5 2.10 11.16 -12.68
C GLU A 5 3.37 11.34 -11.86
N PHE A 6 3.26 11.91 -10.67
CA PHE A 6 4.37 12.04 -9.74
C PHE A 6 4.82 10.68 -9.20
N ILE A 7 3.88 9.87 -8.73
CA ILE A 7 4.16 8.50 -8.28
C ILE A 7 4.78 7.65 -9.41
N ALA A 8 4.33 7.84 -10.66
CA ALA A 8 4.92 7.16 -11.81
C ALA A 8 6.35 7.63 -12.15
N ASN A 9 6.75 8.83 -11.74
CA ASN A 9 8.09 9.37 -11.94
C ASN A 9 9.04 9.14 -10.74
N ILE A 10 8.52 8.66 -9.61
CA ILE A 10 9.38 8.21 -8.51
C ILE A 10 10.03 6.89 -8.95
N PRO A 11 11.34 6.71 -8.69
CA PRO A 11 11.98 5.44 -8.99
C PRO A 11 11.11 4.29 -8.48
N PRO A 12 10.75 3.32 -9.35
CA PRO A 12 9.85 2.24 -8.97
C PRO A 12 10.32 1.48 -7.74
N GLU A 13 11.63 1.50 -7.48
CA GLU A 13 12.27 0.92 -6.30
C GLU A 13 11.80 1.56 -4.98
N ILE A 14 11.24 2.77 -5.02
CA ILE A 14 10.86 3.51 -3.80
C ILE A 14 9.38 3.31 -3.45
N ILE A 15 8.49 3.13 -4.42
CA ILE A 15 7.03 3.19 -4.16
C ILE A 15 6.22 2.04 -4.77
N SER A 16 6.69 1.37 -5.85
CA SER A 16 5.89 0.32 -6.47
C SER A 16 6.23 -1.06 -5.94
N GLY A 17 5.27 -1.70 -5.27
CA GLY A 17 5.42 -3.08 -4.80
C GLY A 17 5.64 -4.11 -5.89
N GLU A 18 5.38 -3.78 -7.16
CA GLU A 18 5.59 -4.69 -8.28
C GLU A 18 7.08 -4.86 -8.65
N ASN A 19 7.89 -3.83 -8.43
CA ASN A 19 9.30 -3.81 -8.81
C ASN A 19 10.27 -3.85 -7.62
N ILE A 20 9.76 -3.69 -6.39
CA ILE A 20 10.58 -3.79 -5.18
C ILE A 20 10.74 -5.26 -4.78
N SER A 21 11.96 -5.69 -4.61
CA SER A 21 12.24 -6.94 -3.90
C SER A 21 12.04 -6.70 -2.40
N ILE A 22 10.89 -7.09 -1.90
CA ILE A 22 10.60 -7.02 -0.47
C ILE A 22 11.36 -8.14 0.26
N SER A 23 11.97 -7.79 1.38
CA SER A 23 12.71 -8.78 2.18
C SER A 23 11.78 -9.88 2.73
N SER A 24 12.32 -11.06 2.89
CA SER A 24 11.59 -12.19 3.48
C SER A 24 11.09 -11.88 4.90
N ASN A 25 11.80 -11.03 5.65
CA ASN A 25 11.39 -10.62 6.99
C ASN A 25 10.12 -9.77 6.97
N VAL A 26 10.01 -8.86 6.00
CA VAL A 26 8.79 -8.03 5.84
C VAL A 26 7.59 -8.92 5.55
N PHE A 27 7.73 -9.94 4.68
CA PHE A 27 6.63 -10.88 4.45
C PHE A 27 6.26 -11.68 5.69
N ARG A 28 7.23 -12.11 6.50
CA ARG A 28 6.94 -12.77 7.79
C ARG A 28 6.15 -11.85 8.73
N LYS A 29 6.51 -10.55 8.79
CA LYS A 29 5.75 -9.56 9.55
C LYS A 29 4.30 -9.43 9.04
N ILE A 30 4.12 -9.29 7.70
CA ILE A 30 2.80 -9.21 7.07
C ILE A 30 1.94 -10.45 7.39
N PHE A 31 2.51 -11.64 7.25
CA PHE A 31 1.78 -12.89 7.49
C PHE A 31 1.45 -13.10 8.97
N SER A 32 2.36 -12.74 9.87
CA SER A 32 2.09 -12.72 11.32
C SER A 32 1.02 -11.70 11.66
N PHE A 33 1.08 -10.49 11.08
CA PHE A 33 0.09 -9.45 11.25
C PHE A 33 -1.29 -9.89 10.75
N SER A 34 -1.36 -10.54 9.59
CA SER A 34 -2.61 -11.07 9.03
C SER A 34 -3.10 -12.34 9.71
N GLN A 35 -2.31 -12.93 10.63
CA GLN A 35 -2.59 -14.22 11.27
C GLN A 35 -2.78 -15.34 10.23
N LEU A 36 -1.93 -15.37 9.20
CA LEU A 36 -1.98 -16.43 8.19
C LEU A 36 -1.74 -17.79 8.84
N SER A 37 -2.56 -18.78 8.50
CA SER A 37 -2.62 -20.08 9.15
C SER A 37 -2.76 -21.24 8.14
N PRO A 38 -2.58 -22.52 8.58
CA PRO A 38 -2.77 -23.69 7.72
C PRO A 38 -4.18 -23.89 7.16
N ASN A 39 -5.16 -23.21 7.69
CA ASN A 39 -6.54 -23.28 7.19
C ASN A 39 -6.82 -22.24 6.10
N ASP A 40 -5.88 -21.33 5.85
CA ASP A 40 -6.08 -20.21 4.96
C ASP A 40 -5.76 -20.54 3.51
N ILE A 41 -6.54 -19.93 2.61
CA ILE A 41 -6.28 -19.85 1.19
C ILE A 41 -5.79 -18.44 0.92
N PHE A 42 -4.50 -18.32 0.60
CA PHE A 42 -3.81 -17.04 0.45
C PHE A 42 -3.73 -16.61 -1.01
N TYR A 43 -4.07 -15.35 -1.27
CA TYR A 43 -3.93 -14.71 -2.57
C TYR A 43 -3.01 -13.48 -2.46
N TYR A 44 -1.99 -13.42 -3.30
CA TYR A 44 -1.18 -12.20 -3.46
C TYR A 44 -1.52 -11.57 -4.82
N LEU A 45 -2.21 -10.43 -4.78
CA LEU A 45 -2.64 -9.70 -5.97
C LEU A 45 -1.53 -8.76 -6.44
N ASN A 46 -1.19 -8.78 -7.72
CA ASN A 46 -0.09 -8.02 -8.33
C ASN A 46 1.26 -8.27 -7.62
N PHE A 47 1.60 -9.54 -7.41
CA PHE A 47 2.78 -9.90 -6.62
C PHE A 47 4.13 -9.51 -7.27
N GLY A 48 4.15 -9.12 -8.56
CA GLY A 48 5.36 -8.70 -9.27
C GLY A 48 6.45 -9.76 -9.23
N ASN A 49 7.65 -9.38 -8.76
CA ASN A 49 8.80 -10.28 -8.62
C ASN A 49 8.90 -10.93 -7.22
N ASN A 50 7.90 -10.74 -6.36
CA ASN A 50 7.96 -11.18 -4.97
C ASN A 50 7.54 -12.65 -4.77
N TYR A 51 8.14 -13.57 -5.53
CA TYR A 51 7.90 -15.02 -5.42
C TYR A 51 8.21 -15.57 -4.03
N ASN A 52 9.18 -14.97 -3.32
CA ASN A 52 9.54 -15.33 -1.96
C ASN A 52 8.32 -15.26 -1.01
N ALA A 53 7.40 -14.31 -1.20
CA ALA A 53 6.17 -14.23 -0.42
C ALA A 53 5.33 -15.51 -0.52
N LEU A 54 5.15 -16.03 -1.73
CA LEU A 54 4.37 -17.25 -1.97
C LEU A 54 5.04 -18.46 -1.31
N HIS A 55 6.36 -18.54 -1.40
CA HIS A 55 7.13 -19.61 -0.74
C HIS A 55 7.05 -19.52 0.78
N ILE A 56 7.16 -18.33 1.38
CA ILE A 56 7.06 -18.12 2.82
C ILE A 56 5.64 -18.51 3.30
N ALA A 57 4.59 -18.02 2.62
CA ALA A 57 3.20 -18.36 2.94
C ALA A 57 2.99 -19.88 2.94
N LYS A 58 3.57 -20.59 1.95
CA LYS A 58 3.41 -22.04 1.84
C LYS A 58 4.28 -22.82 2.82
N LYS A 59 5.58 -22.51 2.90
CA LYS A 59 6.55 -23.34 3.64
C LYS A 59 6.62 -23.01 5.14
N GLU A 60 6.49 -21.71 5.49
CA GLU A 60 6.69 -21.28 6.88
C GLU A 60 5.33 -21.15 7.61
N PHE A 61 4.30 -20.65 6.92
CA PHE A 61 2.95 -20.50 7.51
C PHE A 61 2.01 -21.67 7.18
N ASN A 62 2.46 -22.60 6.33
CA ASN A 62 1.72 -23.79 5.94
C ASN A 62 0.31 -23.49 5.35
N ALA A 63 0.12 -22.32 4.71
CA ALA A 63 -1.14 -21.97 4.10
C ALA A 63 -1.68 -23.12 3.22
N LYS A 64 -2.98 -23.40 3.33
CA LYS A 64 -3.65 -24.54 2.66
C LYS A 64 -3.40 -24.50 1.15
N GLU A 65 -3.71 -23.36 0.55
CA GLU A 65 -3.49 -23.05 -0.86
C GLU A 65 -2.84 -21.66 -0.99
N VAL A 66 -2.01 -21.49 -2.00
CA VAL A 66 -1.30 -20.22 -2.23
C VAL A 66 -1.45 -19.86 -3.70
N TYR A 67 -1.90 -18.64 -3.95
CA TYR A 67 -2.12 -18.09 -5.28
C TYR A 67 -1.35 -16.78 -5.46
N GLY A 68 -0.56 -16.69 -6.55
CA GLY A 68 0.03 -15.44 -7.02
C GLY A 68 -0.71 -14.96 -8.26
N ILE A 69 -1.24 -13.73 -8.25
CA ILE A 69 -1.96 -13.15 -9.37
C ILE A 69 -1.07 -12.12 -10.04
N HIS A 70 -0.91 -12.25 -11.36
CA HIS A 70 -0.08 -11.37 -12.17
C HIS A 70 -0.83 -10.90 -13.42
N GLY A 71 -1.05 -9.58 -13.53
CA GLY A 71 -1.90 -9.00 -14.59
C GLY A 71 -1.22 -8.72 -15.92
N ARG A 72 0.08 -8.95 -16.06
CA ARG A 72 0.86 -8.59 -17.27
C ARG A 72 1.44 -9.81 -17.97
N LYS A 73 1.16 -9.95 -19.27
CA LYS A 73 1.71 -11.02 -20.13
C LYS A 73 3.24 -11.01 -20.29
N GLN A 74 3.94 -9.97 -19.89
CA GLN A 74 5.35 -9.73 -20.21
C GLN A 74 6.37 -10.35 -19.25
N PHE A 75 5.96 -10.98 -18.16
CA PHE A 75 6.89 -11.53 -17.16
C PHE A 75 7.10 -13.05 -17.22
N LEU A 76 6.71 -13.70 -18.32
CA LEU A 76 7.06 -15.11 -18.58
C LEU A 76 8.52 -15.27 -19.04
N GLY A 77 9.43 -14.41 -18.59
CA GLY A 77 10.87 -14.59 -18.77
C GLY A 77 11.40 -15.53 -17.70
N ASN A 78 11.92 -16.69 -18.12
CA ASN A 78 12.89 -17.59 -17.44
C ASN A 78 12.75 -17.90 -15.93
N HIS A 79 11.69 -17.48 -15.24
CA HIS A 79 11.48 -17.73 -13.81
C HIS A 79 10.54 -18.91 -13.52
N GLU A 80 9.97 -19.57 -14.53
CA GLU A 80 9.17 -20.79 -14.33
C GLU A 80 10.00 -21.94 -13.77
N GLU A 81 11.31 -21.94 -13.97
CA GLU A 81 12.21 -22.97 -13.44
C GLU A 81 12.34 -22.94 -11.92
N GLY A 82 12.00 -21.81 -11.24
CA GLY A 82 12.07 -21.66 -9.80
C GLY A 82 10.83 -22.11 -9.02
N ILE A 83 9.66 -22.29 -9.70
CA ILE A 83 8.39 -22.61 -9.02
C ILE A 83 8.00 -24.07 -9.25
N GLN A 84 8.87 -25.00 -8.89
CA GLN A 84 8.55 -26.45 -8.92
C GLN A 84 7.80 -26.90 -7.65
N ASN A 85 7.04 -26.01 -7.00
CA ASN A 85 6.19 -26.42 -5.88
C ASN A 85 4.74 -26.56 -6.38
N PRO A 86 4.20 -27.77 -6.54
CA PRO A 86 2.86 -28.01 -7.04
C PRO A 86 1.74 -27.42 -6.13
N ALA A 87 2.12 -26.92 -4.99
CA ALA A 87 1.22 -26.30 -4.02
C ALA A 87 1.13 -24.77 -4.13
N ILE A 88 1.82 -24.15 -5.11
CA ILE A 88 1.75 -22.71 -5.42
C ILE A 88 1.14 -22.55 -6.81
N ASN A 89 0.07 -21.80 -6.91
CA ASN A 89 -0.67 -21.57 -8.15
C ASN A 89 -0.39 -20.14 -8.65
N ILE A 90 0.19 -20.02 -9.84
CA ILE A 90 0.38 -18.72 -10.50
C ILE A 90 -0.73 -18.53 -11.53
N ILE A 91 -1.45 -17.42 -11.43
CA ILE A 91 -2.56 -17.07 -12.32
C ILE A 91 -2.17 -15.79 -13.08
N ASN A 92 -2.02 -15.93 -14.39
CA ASN A 92 -1.71 -14.81 -15.29
C ASN A 92 -3.03 -14.24 -15.86
N LYS A 93 -3.73 -13.46 -15.05
CA LYS A 93 -4.99 -12.77 -15.40
C LYS A 93 -5.05 -11.43 -14.68
N LYS A 94 -5.83 -10.50 -15.22
CA LYS A 94 -6.17 -9.27 -14.50
C LYS A 94 -6.97 -9.63 -13.23
N ILE A 95 -6.82 -8.83 -12.17
CA ILE A 95 -7.47 -9.09 -10.87
C ILE A 95 -8.99 -9.20 -11.02
N ASN A 96 -9.60 -8.39 -11.88
CA ASN A 96 -11.04 -8.42 -12.12
C ASN A 96 -11.55 -9.72 -12.79
N GLU A 97 -10.66 -10.49 -13.42
CA GLU A 97 -10.97 -11.77 -14.10
C GLU A 97 -10.75 -13.00 -13.21
N VAL A 98 -10.18 -12.80 -12.01
CA VAL A 98 -9.87 -13.89 -11.07
C VAL A 98 -11.01 -14.06 -10.09
N ASP A 99 -11.48 -15.28 -9.89
CA ASP A 99 -12.44 -15.64 -8.84
C ASP A 99 -11.75 -15.64 -7.47
N LEU A 100 -12.19 -14.77 -6.57
CA LEU A 100 -11.66 -14.61 -5.21
C LEU A 100 -12.56 -15.26 -4.14
N SER A 101 -13.61 -15.97 -4.54
CA SER A 101 -14.60 -16.56 -3.63
C SER A 101 -14.02 -17.58 -2.61
N LYS A 102 -12.84 -18.13 -2.90
CA LYS A 102 -12.13 -19.05 -2.00
C LYS A 102 -11.14 -18.35 -1.09
N ALA A 103 -10.79 -17.10 -1.37
CA ALA A 103 -9.75 -16.37 -0.64
C ALA A 103 -10.18 -16.17 0.82
N THR A 104 -9.27 -16.46 1.75
CA THR A 104 -9.44 -16.17 3.17
C THR A 104 -8.47 -15.09 3.65
N VAL A 105 -7.30 -14.98 2.97
CA VAL A 105 -6.32 -13.91 3.17
C VAL A 105 -5.87 -13.39 1.82
N ILE A 106 -5.98 -12.09 1.64
CA ILE A 106 -5.50 -11.39 0.45
C ILE A 106 -4.43 -10.40 0.88
N LEU A 107 -3.30 -10.40 0.18
CA LEU A 107 -2.31 -9.32 0.21
C LEU A 107 -2.44 -8.51 -1.07
N TYR A 108 -2.66 -7.21 -0.93
CA TYR A 108 -2.72 -6.29 -2.05
C TYR A 108 -1.97 -5.00 -1.74
N TRP A 109 -0.93 -4.73 -2.53
CA TRP A 109 -0.25 -3.45 -2.46
C TRP A 109 -0.91 -2.48 -3.42
N LEU A 110 -1.60 -1.49 -2.87
CA LEU A 110 -2.29 -0.46 -3.63
C LEU A 110 -1.25 0.46 -4.30
N THR A 111 -1.12 0.33 -5.62
CA THR A 111 -0.28 1.19 -6.45
C THR A 111 -1.09 2.23 -7.22
N ASP A 112 -2.41 2.02 -7.36
CA ASP A 112 -3.32 2.92 -8.08
C ASP A 112 -4.62 3.13 -7.30
N ILE A 113 -4.81 4.36 -6.82
CA ILE A 113 -6.01 4.77 -6.06
C ILE A 113 -7.28 4.64 -6.91
N ASN A 114 -7.20 4.81 -8.23
CA ASN A 114 -8.37 4.74 -9.11
C ASN A 114 -8.92 3.30 -9.24
N GLN A 115 -8.08 2.29 -9.06
CA GLN A 115 -8.52 0.89 -9.08
C GLN A 115 -9.13 0.43 -7.76
N SER A 116 -9.02 1.22 -6.69
CA SER A 116 -9.46 0.81 -5.36
C SER A 116 -10.97 0.61 -5.27
N SER A 117 -11.78 1.46 -5.92
CA SER A 117 -13.25 1.39 -5.84
C SER A 117 -13.82 0.12 -6.49
N ASP A 118 -13.37 -0.20 -7.70
CA ASP A 118 -13.80 -1.40 -8.42
C ASP A 118 -13.37 -2.68 -7.68
N LEU A 119 -12.19 -2.63 -7.07
CA LEU A 119 -11.65 -3.74 -6.30
C LEU A 119 -12.44 -3.96 -5.00
N VAL A 120 -12.84 -2.88 -4.32
CA VAL A 120 -13.70 -2.97 -3.15
C VAL A 120 -15.03 -3.64 -3.49
N LEU A 121 -15.69 -3.22 -4.58
CA LEU A 121 -16.94 -3.82 -5.04
C LEU A 121 -16.78 -5.31 -5.37
N LYS A 122 -15.65 -5.69 -5.97
CA LYS A 122 -15.34 -7.09 -6.23
C LYS A 122 -15.17 -7.88 -4.94
N PHE A 123 -14.44 -7.34 -3.96
CA PHE A 123 -14.24 -7.99 -2.67
C PHE A 123 -15.56 -8.14 -1.90
N GLU A 124 -16.42 -7.12 -1.90
CA GLU A 124 -17.77 -7.19 -1.30
C GLU A 124 -18.61 -8.33 -1.89
N LYS A 125 -18.53 -8.50 -3.22
CA LYS A 125 -19.32 -9.50 -3.93
C LYS A 125 -18.80 -10.92 -3.76
N GLU A 126 -17.48 -11.09 -3.70
CA GLU A 126 -16.87 -12.42 -3.84
C GLU A 126 -16.33 -12.98 -2.53
N LEU A 127 -15.88 -12.13 -1.59
CA LEU A 127 -15.24 -12.62 -0.38
C LEU A 127 -16.24 -13.23 0.59
N LYS A 128 -15.81 -14.28 1.25
CA LYS A 128 -16.59 -14.88 2.35
C LYS A 128 -16.45 -14.06 3.62
N ARG A 129 -17.40 -14.24 4.49
CA ARG A 129 -17.31 -13.69 5.85
C ARG A 129 -15.99 -14.09 6.50
N ASP A 130 -15.42 -13.14 7.23
CA ASP A 130 -14.14 -13.25 7.93
C ASP A 130 -12.90 -13.29 7.02
N ALA A 131 -13.04 -13.17 5.70
CA ALA A 131 -11.89 -12.96 4.81
C ALA A 131 -11.15 -11.67 5.17
N ARG A 132 -9.82 -11.73 5.13
CA ARG A 132 -8.91 -10.66 5.55
C ARG A 132 -8.18 -10.10 4.34
N VAL A 133 -8.21 -8.78 4.19
CA VAL A 133 -7.48 -8.07 3.15
C VAL A 133 -6.42 -7.22 3.82
N VAL A 134 -5.16 -7.49 3.50
CA VAL A 134 -4.01 -6.69 3.95
C VAL A 134 -3.61 -5.75 2.83
N THR A 135 -3.55 -4.48 3.14
CA THR A 135 -2.95 -3.45 2.27
C THR A 135 -1.75 -2.82 2.98
N LEU A 136 -0.89 -2.19 2.18
CA LEU A 136 0.28 -1.49 2.69
C LEU A 136 0.13 0.00 2.41
N PHE A 137 0.46 0.83 3.40
CA PHE A 137 0.50 2.28 3.34
C PHE A 137 -0.85 2.96 3.13
N SER A 138 -1.66 2.49 2.20
CA SER A 138 -2.98 3.07 1.87
C SER A 138 -4.11 2.12 2.25
N PRO A 139 -5.21 2.63 2.81
CA PRO A 139 -6.39 1.83 3.10
C PRO A 139 -7.12 1.40 1.82
N LEU A 140 -7.98 0.42 1.94
CA LEU A 140 -8.83 -0.06 0.86
C LEU A 140 -10.03 0.89 0.68
N GLY A 141 -9.91 1.90 -0.19
CA GLY A 141 -10.95 2.91 -0.38
C GLY A 141 -11.35 3.57 0.94
N MET A 142 -12.64 3.67 1.22
CA MET A 142 -13.19 4.21 2.47
C MET A 142 -13.45 3.13 3.54
N VAL A 143 -12.92 1.93 3.37
CA VAL A 143 -13.09 0.84 4.33
C VAL A 143 -12.35 1.16 5.63
N LEU A 144 -13.05 0.99 6.76
CA LEU A 144 -12.45 1.07 8.08
C LEU A 144 -11.61 -0.19 8.35
N PRO A 145 -10.37 -0.03 8.81
CA PRO A 145 -9.54 -1.16 9.15
C PRO A 145 -10.04 -1.87 10.42
N SER A 146 -9.92 -3.18 10.45
CA SER A 146 -10.12 -3.96 11.69
C SER A 146 -8.88 -3.99 12.57
N ARG A 147 -7.69 -3.77 11.96
CA ARG A 147 -6.40 -3.69 12.65
C ARG A 147 -5.42 -2.85 11.83
N VAL A 148 -4.62 -2.05 12.53
CA VAL A 148 -3.53 -1.27 11.91
C VAL A 148 -2.26 -1.46 12.73
N ASP A 149 -1.18 -1.75 12.03
CA ASP A 149 0.19 -1.58 12.49
C ASP A 149 0.97 -0.97 11.32
N PHE A 150 0.84 0.34 11.17
CA PHE A 150 1.36 1.05 10.01
C PHE A 150 2.79 0.63 9.66
N PRO A 151 3.09 0.29 8.39
CA PRO A 151 2.30 0.51 7.18
C PRO A 151 1.28 -0.59 6.86
N PHE A 152 1.12 -1.62 7.69
CA PHE A 152 0.21 -2.73 7.47
C PHE A 152 -1.20 -2.38 7.94
N ILE A 153 -2.18 -2.52 7.04
CA ILE A 153 -3.58 -2.21 7.28
C ILE A 153 -4.40 -3.46 6.96
N LEU A 154 -5.15 -3.96 7.94
CA LEU A 154 -6.00 -5.14 7.79
C LEU A 154 -7.47 -4.72 7.78
N SER A 155 -8.18 -5.08 6.72
CA SER A 155 -9.63 -4.99 6.63
C SER A 155 -10.24 -6.39 6.62
N LYS A 156 -11.40 -6.56 7.26
CA LYS A 156 -12.09 -7.84 7.41
C LYS A 156 -13.49 -7.77 6.81
N HIS A 157 -13.83 -8.73 5.94
CA HIS A 157 -15.16 -8.82 5.37
C HIS A 157 -16.20 -9.43 6.36
N PRO A 158 -17.44 -8.91 6.48
CA PRO A 158 -17.97 -7.76 5.74
C PRO A 158 -17.32 -6.45 6.14
N PHE A 159 -17.14 -5.54 5.16
CA PHE A 159 -16.45 -4.29 5.39
C PHE A 159 -17.36 -3.27 6.06
N TYR A 160 -16.78 -2.46 6.93
CA TYR A 160 -17.38 -1.27 7.50
C TYR A 160 -16.75 -0.04 6.86
N TYR A 161 -17.56 0.96 6.58
CA TYR A 161 -17.11 2.15 5.86
C TYR A 161 -17.06 3.36 6.77
N ALA A 162 -16.03 4.17 6.61
CA ALA A 162 -15.96 5.47 7.21
C ALA A 162 -17.04 6.39 6.62
N THR A 163 -17.71 7.15 7.45
CA THR A 163 -18.73 8.13 7.02
C THR A 163 -18.09 9.35 6.37
N ASN A 164 -16.82 9.61 6.69
CA ASN A 164 -16.02 10.69 6.13
C ASN A 164 -14.53 10.37 6.26
N ILE A 165 -13.71 11.15 5.53
CA ILE A 165 -12.25 10.95 5.48
C ILE A 165 -11.58 11.14 6.85
N ARG A 166 -12.10 12.00 7.74
CA ARG A 166 -11.53 12.22 9.08
C ARG A 166 -11.68 11.00 9.96
N GLU A 167 -12.82 10.32 9.89
CA GLU A 167 -13.04 9.05 10.59
C GLU A 167 -12.05 7.98 10.12
N GLN A 168 -11.81 7.88 8.82
CA GLN A 168 -10.82 6.94 8.29
C GLN A 168 -9.40 7.27 8.75
N ILE A 169 -9.00 8.55 8.73
CA ILE A 169 -7.70 9.01 9.20
C ILE A 169 -7.54 8.71 10.69
N GLN A 170 -8.57 8.95 11.49
CA GLN A 170 -8.56 8.61 12.91
C GLN A 170 -8.38 7.11 13.13
N ALA A 171 -9.03 6.27 12.33
CA ALA A 171 -8.91 4.82 12.44
C ALA A 171 -7.51 4.29 12.03
N ILE A 172 -6.85 4.95 11.07
CA ILE A 172 -5.54 4.51 10.56
C ILE A 172 -4.38 5.12 11.34
N TYR A 173 -4.43 6.42 11.63
CA TYR A 173 -3.31 7.16 12.21
C TYR A 173 -3.49 7.50 13.68
N GLY A 174 -4.67 7.23 14.26
CA GLY A 174 -4.99 7.56 15.66
C GLY A 174 -5.21 9.06 15.91
N LYS A 175 -5.34 9.86 14.84
CA LYS A 175 -5.50 11.32 14.91
C LYS A 175 -6.58 11.79 13.94
N SER A 176 -7.33 12.83 14.33
CA SER A 176 -8.40 13.42 13.49
C SER A 176 -7.89 14.33 12.38
N CYS A 177 -6.62 14.72 12.41
CA CYS A 177 -5.94 15.48 11.37
C CYS A 177 -4.46 15.06 11.30
N VAL A 178 -3.80 15.39 10.20
CA VAL A 178 -2.40 15.05 9.94
C VAL A 178 -1.58 16.33 9.90
N ASP A 179 -0.66 16.49 10.86
CA ASP A 179 0.39 17.50 10.82
C ASP A 179 1.67 16.97 10.14
N PHE A 180 2.60 17.87 9.85
CA PHE A 180 3.86 17.44 9.21
C PHE A 180 4.66 16.49 10.09
N THR A 181 4.63 16.66 11.40
CA THR A 181 5.29 15.76 12.36
C THR A 181 4.71 14.34 12.29
N THR A 182 3.40 14.23 12.20
CA THR A 182 2.72 12.94 12.01
C THR A 182 3.13 12.29 10.70
N SER A 183 3.15 13.07 9.60
CA SER A 183 3.60 12.58 8.29
C SER A 183 5.04 12.07 8.33
N TRP A 184 5.92 12.78 9.03
CA TRP A 184 7.30 12.36 9.23
C TRP A 184 7.41 11.05 10.02
N MET A 185 6.74 10.97 11.17
CA MET A 185 6.75 9.75 12.00
C MET A 185 6.22 8.53 11.25
N LEU A 186 5.19 8.70 10.43
CA LEU A 186 4.64 7.64 9.58
C LEU A 186 5.65 7.22 8.51
N ALA A 187 6.34 8.17 7.88
CA ALA A 187 7.38 7.89 6.90
C ALA A 187 8.57 7.14 7.52
N GLU A 188 9.03 7.54 8.71
CA GLU A 188 10.07 6.82 9.46
C GLU A 188 9.64 5.38 9.79
N LYS A 189 8.40 5.23 10.28
CA LYS A 189 7.85 3.90 10.59
C LYS A 189 7.78 3.02 9.33
N TYR A 190 7.33 3.58 8.20
CA TYR A 190 7.32 2.87 6.93
C TYR A 190 8.72 2.37 6.55
N VAL A 191 9.71 3.25 6.52
CA VAL A 191 11.10 2.93 6.15
C VAL A 191 11.66 1.82 7.04
N LYS A 192 11.40 1.90 8.34
CA LYS A 192 11.82 0.89 9.33
C LYS A 192 11.14 -0.45 9.11
N GLU A 193 9.82 -0.46 9.00
CA GLU A 193 9.06 -1.72 8.87
C GLU A 193 9.28 -2.41 7.53
N MET A 194 9.51 -1.63 6.46
CA MET A 194 9.81 -2.14 5.12
C MET A 194 11.28 -2.48 4.91
N GLU A 195 12.15 -2.28 5.92
CA GLU A 195 13.58 -2.60 5.89
C GLU A 195 14.29 -1.93 4.70
N ILE A 196 13.93 -0.67 4.40
CA ILE A 196 14.55 0.08 3.31
C ILE A 196 16.02 0.39 3.66
N GLU A 197 16.93 0.09 2.74
CA GLU A 197 18.37 0.25 2.95
C GLU A 197 18.77 1.67 3.40
N ASN A 198 19.72 1.75 4.33
CA ASN A 198 20.17 3.01 4.94
C ASN A 198 20.56 4.09 3.94
N THR A 199 21.10 3.72 2.78
CA THR A 199 21.52 4.66 1.73
C THR A 199 20.35 5.50 1.21
N TYR A 200 19.17 4.91 1.10
CA TYR A 200 17.97 5.56 0.58
C TYR A 200 16.97 5.97 1.67
N SER A 201 17.18 5.55 2.90
CA SER A 201 16.20 5.72 3.98
C SER A 201 15.83 7.19 4.23
N ARG A 202 16.83 8.08 4.29
CA ARG A 202 16.59 9.52 4.52
C ARG A 202 15.82 10.17 3.39
N PHE A 203 16.20 9.88 2.15
CA PHE A 203 15.48 10.38 0.97
C PHE A 203 14.04 9.89 0.97
N THR A 204 13.84 8.59 1.24
CA THR A 204 12.51 7.98 1.31
C THR A 204 11.66 8.60 2.42
N ILE A 205 12.24 8.88 3.61
CA ILE A 205 11.52 9.55 4.70
C ILE A 205 11.06 10.94 4.26
N ILE A 206 11.95 11.76 3.69
CA ILE A 206 11.59 13.10 3.20
C ILE A 206 10.47 13.01 2.17
N LEU A 207 10.63 12.17 1.16
CA LEU A 207 9.68 12.05 0.08
C LEU A 207 8.30 11.57 0.57
N LEU A 208 8.26 10.51 1.38
CA LEU A 208 7.01 9.97 1.92
C LEU A 208 6.33 10.94 2.89
N SER A 209 7.09 11.65 3.73
CA SER A 209 6.52 12.66 4.61
C SER A 209 5.86 13.79 3.81
N MET A 210 6.49 14.23 2.72
CA MET A 210 5.92 15.23 1.82
C MET A 210 4.65 14.71 1.13
N ILE A 211 4.67 13.49 0.61
CA ILE A 211 3.50 12.87 -0.05
C ILE A 211 2.33 12.75 0.94
N LEU A 212 2.57 12.24 2.14
CA LEU A 212 1.54 12.09 3.17
C LEU A 212 0.93 13.43 3.55
N TRP A 213 1.78 14.44 3.76
CA TRP A 213 1.30 15.76 4.14
C TRP A 213 0.53 16.43 3.01
N ILE A 214 1.05 16.42 1.76
CA ILE A 214 0.40 17.02 0.59
C ILE A 214 -0.96 16.33 0.33
N ASN A 215 -1.04 15.00 0.43
CA ASN A 215 -2.30 14.29 0.30
C ASN A 215 -3.32 14.74 1.36
N SER A 216 -2.86 14.85 2.62
CA SER A 216 -3.72 15.31 3.71
C SER A 216 -4.17 16.75 3.52
N TRP A 217 -3.30 17.61 2.97
CA TRP A 217 -3.64 18.98 2.58
C TRP A 217 -4.72 19.00 1.50
N ASN A 218 -4.55 18.24 0.44
CA ASN A 218 -5.50 18.19 -0.69
C ASN A 218 -6.88 17.62 -0.26
N LEU A 219 -6.88 16.70 0.71
CA LEU A 219 -8.09 16.15 1.31
C LEU A 219 -8.71 17.05 2.40
N LYS A 220 -8.12 18.21 2.68
CA LYS A 220 -8.56 19.15 3.72
C LYS A 220 -8.61 18.53 5.14
N VAL A 221 -7.65 17.68 5.43
CA VAL A 221 -7.53 16.97 6.71
C VAL A 221 -6.20 17.22 7.44
N THR A 222 -5.43 18.21 6.99
CA THR A 222 -4.26 18.71 7.76
C THR A 222 -4.70 19.41 9.03
N CYS A 223 -3.82 19.38 10.04
CA CYS A 223 -3.99 20.17 11.26
C CYS A 223 -3.61 21.64 11.03
N GLU A 224 -2.74 21.90 10.07
CA GLU A 224 -2.29 23.24 9.72
C GLU A 224 -3.23 23.92 8.70
N GLU A 225 -3.39 25.23 8.84
CA GLU A 225 -4.12 26.09 7.89
C GLU A 225 -3.23 26.71 6.82
N TYR A 226 -1.91 26.60 6.98
CA TYR A 226 -0.87 27.12 6.07
C TYR A 226 0.19 26.06 5.84
N ILE A 227 1.00 26.25 4.81
CA ILE A 227 2.13 25.36 4.51
C ILE A 227 3.23 25.59 5.56
N PRO A 228 3.59 24.58 6.36
CA PRO A 228 4.58 24.77 7.41
C PRO A 228 6.00 24.87 6.84
N PRO A 229 6.93 25.61 7.50
CA PRO A 229 8.30 25.81 7.01
C PRO A 229 9.08 24.55 6.65
N PRO A 230 8.94 23.40 7.35
CA PRO A 230 9.60 22.17 6.92
C PRO A 230 9.15 21.70 5.54
N VAL A 231 7.88 21.85 5.18
CA VAL A 231 7.35 21.46 3.87
C VAL A 231 7.98 22.30 2.77
N GLU A 232 8.06 23.64 2.96
CA GLU A 232 8.72 24.54 2.01
C GLU A 232 10.21 24.19 1.85
N SER A 233 10.89 23.91 2.96
CA SER A 233 12.30 23.55 2.96
C SER A 233 12.58 22.26 2.21
N TYR A 234 11.78 21.20 2.48
CA TYR A 234 11.96 19.91 1.81
C TYR A 234 11.53 19.95 0.34
N GLU A 235 10.49 20.72 -0.01
CA GLU A 235 10.15 20.98 -1.42
C GLU A 235 11.36 21.58 -2.16
N GLY A 236 11.98 22.59 -1.58
CA GLY A 236 13.20 23.20 -2.12
C GLY A 236 14.34 22.20 -2.30
N ILE A 237 14.59 21.34 -1.31
CA ILE A 237 15.63 20.30 -1.36
C ILE A 237 15.32 19.29 -2.48
N LEU A 238 14.10 18.78 -2.54
CA LEU A 238 13.69 17.81 -3.55
C LEU A 238 13.84 18.38 -4.97
N ARG A 239 13.46 19.64 -5.16
CA ARG A 239 13.59 20.33 -6.44
C ARG A 239 15.06 20.56 -6.83
N MET A 240 15.90 21.08 -5.91
CA MET A 240 17.28 21.46 -6.21
C MET A 240 18.20 20.25 -6.41
N PHE A 241 18.07 19.21 -5.61
CA PHE A 241 19.02 18.10 -5.59
C PHE A 241 18.53 16.85 -6.33
N PHE A 242 17.21 16.69 -6.46
CA PHE A 242 16.61 15.49 -7.06
C PHE A 242 15.77 15.78 -8.30
N ASN A 243 15.66 17.07 -8.69
CA ASN A 243 14.81 17.51 -9.81
C ASN A 243 13.33 17.08 -9.66
N ILE A 244 12.86 17.00 -8.42
CA ILE A 244 11.48 16.63 -8.08
C ILE A 244 10.73 17.91 -7.69
N ASP A 245 9.82 18.37 -8.56
CA ASP A 245 8.97 19.54 -8.29
C ASP A 245 7.59 19.08 -7.79
N LEU A 246 7.26 19.45 -6.56
CA LEU A 246 6.00 19.08 -5.91
C LEU A 246 4.94 20.20 -5.98
N LYS A 247 5.26 21.38 -6.55
CA LYS A 247 4.34 22.53 -6.54
C LYS A 247 3.00 22.23 -7.20
N ASP A 248 3.03 21.50 -8.31
CA ASP A 248 1.83 21.14 -9.05
C ASP A 248 0.96 20.08 -8.33
N MET A 249 1.50 19.47 -7.28
CA MET A 249 0.74 18.52 -6.46
C MET A 249 -0.20 19.21 -5.46
N PHE A 250 0.07 20.49 -5.15
CA PHE A 250 -0.80 21.25 -4.25
C PHE A 250 -2.04 21.68 -5.00
N VAL A 251 -3.19 21.15 -4.63
CA VAL A 251 -4.48 21.74 -5.06
C VAL A 251 -4.58 23.10 -4.39
N ARG A 252 -4.65 24.18 -5.20
CA ARG A 252 -4.88 25.53 -4.69
C ARG A 252 -6.20 25.49 -3.91
N ARG A 253 -6.15 25.79 -2.63
CA ARG A 253 -7.36 26.15 -1.90
C ARG A 253 -7.78 27.48 -2.48
N ASP A 254 -8.81 27.48 -3.32
CA ASP A 254 -9.47 28.72 -3.68
C ASP A 254 -9.85 29.37 -2.35
N THR A 255 -9.21 30.49 -2.05
CA THR A 255 -9.64 31.37 -0.98
C THR A 255 -11.03 31.80 -1.39
N GLU A 256 -12.05 31.12 -0.89
CA GLU A 256 -13.41 31.63 -0.94
C GLU A 256 -13.34 33.03 -0.36
N LYS A 257 -13.41 34.01 -1.26
CA LYS A 257 -13.58 35.40 -0.88
C LYS A 257 -14.94 35.46 -0.19
N THR A 258 -14.89 35.63 1.13
CA THR A 258 -15.98 36.14 1.94
C THR A 258 -16.45 37.49 1.42
#